data_fe9209693e669e237064e3dfdb778747
#
_entry.id   fe9209693e669e237064e3dfdb778747
#
_cell.length_a   1.000
_cell.length_b   1.000
_cell.length_c   1.000
_cell.angle_alpha   90.00
_cell.angle_beta   90.00
_cell.angle_gamma   90.00
#
_symmetry.space_group_name_H-M   'P 1'
#
loop_
_entity.id
_entity.type
_entity.pdbx_description
1 polymer ?
#
loop_
_entity_poly.entity_id
_entity_poly.type
_entity_poly.pdbx_seq_one_letter_code
_entity_poly.pdbx_strand_id
1 'polypeptide(L)'
;VTVFFILSGYLITGILISEVEEEGTIDLKNFWLRRIRRLVPAVMSMAVVIIFVSAVVNKIIFTKGCKDFLASVLGFNNWWQIFNKVSYFEAAGVPSPFTHCWSLAIETQFYLIYPLILLGIYKLVKSRGEGRAKRGLLFAGVTLLLALISVILMIVLFDPQQDASRVYYGTDTRAFSLLFGALLAILWEYRMVPRRLSASVNMVLGSVSFAVLLVMTIAINGSSNFWYRGGQFVGTILTVLVIYTVSGRKTWLSRFLSNPVLKWIGDRSYSIYLWHYPIILLISKGIKASWWITLIEIVLSVVLAELSYRFIETPIRHGIIGEYLNILRSRPKSRQEKKRQVQVARRSLKVMAGTFVLTVSLILCMVFVPKENALDTLQKRETKAKETGKMTEEQLAKQKANGSESDDTICTADLTDDEILEGLNLLLIGDSIAVDVTDDFYE
;
A
#
# COMPACT_ATOMS: atom_id res chain seq x y z
N VAL A 1 3.39 7.72 2.47
CA VAL A 1 4.22 6.51 2.58
C VAL A 1 5.52 6.81 3.31
N THR A 2 6.32 7.84 2.93
CA THR A 2 7.63 8.17 3.54
C THR A 2 7.54 8.35 5.06
N VAL A 3 6.56 9.13 5.56
CA VAL A 3 6.33 9.32 7.01
C VAL A 3 6.07 7.99 7.72
N PHE A 4 5.28 7.12 7.09
CA PHE A 4 4.98 5.79 7.62
C PHE A 4 6.22 4.91 7.71
N PHE A 5 7.07 4.92 6.70
CA PHE A 5 8.36 4.19 6.72
C PHE A 5 9.26 4.65 7.86
N ILE A 6 9.40 5.97 8.07
CA ILE A 6 10.25 6.52 9.13
C ILE A 6 9.72 6.12 10.51
N LEU A 7 8.41 6.24 10.73
CA LEU A 7 7.78 5.80 11.98
C LEU A 7 7.97 4.31 12.22
N SER A 8 7.84 3.49 11.18
CA SER A 8 8.04 2.06 11.26
C SER A 8 9.49 1.71 11.62
N GLY A 9 10.46 2.32 10.94
CA GLY A 9 11.88 2.17 11.26
C GLY A 9 12.21 2.58 12.69
N TYR A 10 11.69 3.72 13.15
CA TYR A 10 11.88 4.22 14.50
C TYR A 10 11.34 3.27 15.58
N LEU A 11 10.06 2.89 15.46
CA LEU A 11 9.39 2.07 16.45
C LEU A 11 9.96 0.65 16.54
N ILE A 12 10.21 0.04 15.39
CA ILE A 12 10.74 -1.34 15.34
C ILE A 12 12.15 -1.40 15.89
N THR A 13 13.00 -0.46 15.51
CA THR A 13 14.38 -0.43 15.99
C THR A 13 14.44 -0.16 17.50
N GLY A 14 13.58 0.72 18.02
CA GLY A 14 13.47 0.94 19.46
C GLY A 14 13.15 -0.34 20.23
N ILE A 15 12.19 -1.14 19.74
CA ILE A 15 11.84 -2.45 20.33
C ILE A 15 13.02 -3.42 20.28
N LEU A 16 13.71 -3.52 19.14
CA LEU A 16 14.84 -4.44 18.97
C LEU A 16 16.03 -4.07 19.86
N ILE A 17 16.33 -2.78 20.01
CA ILE A 17 17.41 -2.32 20.88
C ILE A 17 17.06 -2.59 22.35
N SER A 18 15.83 -2.30 22.79
CA SER A 18 15.38 -2.59 24.15
C SER A 18 15.56 -4.07 24.47
N GLU A 19 15.12 -4.96 23.56
CA GLU A 19 15.24 -6.41 23.71
C GLU A 19 16.73 -6.85 23.80
N VAL A 20 17.60 -6.30 22.94
CA VAL A 20 19.06 -6.57 22.98
C VAL A 20 19.69 -6.09 24.30
N GLU A 21 19.33 -4.91 24.78
CA GLU A 21 19.92 -4.34 25.99
C GLU A 21 19.41 -5.01 27.28
N GLU A 22 18.18 -5.49 27.31
CA GLU A 22 17.54 -6.11 28.46
C GLU A 22 17.80 -7.62 28.52
N GLU A 23 17.68 -8.32 27.38
CA GLU A 23 17.75 -9.79 27.33
C GLU A 23 19.08 -10.33 26.78
N GLY A 24 19.94 -9.45 26.23
CA GLY A 24 21.22 -9.85 25.65
C GLY A 24 21.10 -10.67 24.35
N THR A 25 19.94 -10.64 23.71
CA THR A 25 19.66 -11.27 22.41
C THR A 25 18.40 -10.67 21.79
N ILE A 26 18.08 -11.05 20.55
CA ILE A 26 16.81 -10.77 19.91
C ILE A 26 16.08 -12.10 19.68
N ASP A 27 14.87 -12.24 20.21
CA ASP A 27 14.02 -13.39 19.91
C ASP A 27 13.33 -13.20 18.54
N LEU A 28 14.09 -13.52 17.48
CA LEU A 28 13.65 -13.39 16.09
C LEU A 28 12.32 -14.10 15.83
N LYS A 29 12.14 -15.31 16.41
CA LYS A 29 10.92 -16.09 16.21
C LYS A 29 9.70 -15.38 16.73
N ASN A 30 9.73 -14.90 17.96
CA ASN A 30 8.62 -14.17 18.55
C ASN A 30 8.45 -12.78 17.91
N PHE A 31 9.54 -12.12 17.52
CA PHE A 31 9.48 -10.87 16.79
C PHE A 31 8.72 -11.03 15.46
N TRP A 32 9.12 -11.98 14.61
CA TRP A 32 8.45 -12.21 13.33
C TRP A 32 7.01 -12.69 13.50
N LEU A 33 6.75 -13.55 14.47
CA LEU A 33 5.39 -14.01 14.75
C LEU A 33 4.46 -12.86 15.16
N ARG A 34 4.97 -11.88 15.97
CA ARG A 34 4.20 -10.67 16.30
C ARG A 34 3.90 -9.82 15.04
N ARG A 35 4.84 -9.72 14.09
CA ARG A 35 4.63 -8.98 12.81
C ARG A 35 3.66 -9.72 11.89
N ILE A 36 3.82 -11.02 11.71
CA ILE A 36 2.89 -11.85 10.92
C ILE A 36 1.46 -11.73 11.45
N ARG A 37 1.27 -11.86 12.76
CA ARG A 37 -0.06 -11.71 13.39
C ARG A 37 -0.66 -10.31 13.23
N ARG A 38 0.15 -9.30 13.05
CA ARG A 38 -0.29 -7.92 12.82
C ARG A 38 -0.63 -7.65 11.35
N LEU A 39 0.20 -8.12 10.40
CA LEU A 39 0.12 -7.72 9.00
C LEU A 39 -0.72 -8.68 8.15
N VAL A 40 -0.43 -9.97 8.22
CA VAL A 40 -0.99 -10.96 7.30
C VAL A 40 -2.51 -11.09 7.40
N PRO A 41 -3.16 -11.14 8.58
CA PRO A 41 -4.61 -11.30 8.66
C PRO A 41 -5.39 -10.16 8.00
N ALA A 42 -4.90 -8.93 8.13
CA ALA A 42 -5.53 -7.77 7.54
C ALA A 42 -5.39 -7.76 6.00
N VAL A 43 -4.18 -8.02 5.48
CA VAL A 43 -3.95 -8.13 4.03
C VAL A 43 -4.79 -9.25 3.44
N MET A 44 -4.83 -10.43 4.09
CA MET A 44 -5.63 -11.57 3.64
C MET A 44 -7.12 -11.24 3.61
N SER A 45 -7.66 -10.61 4.65
CA SER A 45 -9.09 -10.26 4.71
C SER A 45 -9.47 -9.27 3.61
N MET A 46 -8.67 -8.23 3.42
CA MET A 46 -8.86 -7.27 2.34
C MET A 46 -8.79 -7.96 0.98
N ALA A 47 -7.74 -8.76 0.74
CA ALA A 47 -7.51 -9.40 -0.54
C ALA A 47 -8.65 -10.38 -0.90
N VAL A 48 -9.12 -11.17 0.07
CA VAL A 48 -10.27 -12.08 -0.13
C VAL A 48 -11.51 -11.31 -0.56
N VAL A 49 -11.89 -10.29 0.20
CA VAL A 49 -13.10 -9.51 -0.11
C VAL A 49 -12.99 -8.82 -1.47
N ILE A 50 -11.84 -8.21 -1.76
CA ILE A 50 -11.64 -7.49 -3.02
C ILE A 50 -11.64 -8.43 -4.23
N ILE A 51 -11.07 -9.62 -4.11
CA ILE A 51 -11.12 -10.63 -5.19
C ILE A 51 -12.56 -11.06 -5.43
N PHE A 52 -13.36 -11.34 -4.39
CA PHE A 52 -14.77 -11.71 -4.56
C PHE A 52 -15.58 -10.58 -5.19
N VAL A 53 -15.44 -9.36 -4.70
CA VAL A 53 -16.17 -8.21 -5.23
C VAL A 53 -15.78 -7.95 -6.68
N SER A 54 -14.49 -7.99 -7.00
CA SER A 54 -14.00 -7.77 -8.37
C SER A 54 -14.43 -8.86 -9.34
N ALA A 55 -14.57 -10.10 -8.90
CA ALA A 55 -15.08 -11.20 -9.73
C ALA A 55 -16.49 -10.94 -10.27
N VAL A 56 -17.30 -10.19 -9.51
CA VAL A 56 -18.67 -9.82 -9.88
C VAL A 56 -18.70 -8.48 -10.63
N VAL A 57 -17.96 -7.49 -10.13
CA VAL A 57 -18.07 -6.09 -10.60
C VAL A 57 -17.20 -5.83 -11.85
N ASN A 58 -15.97 -6.37 -11.90
CA ASN A 58 -15.02 -6.10 -12.97
C ASN A 58 -14.00 -7.22 -13.13
N LYS A 59 -14.16 -8.04 -14.15
CA LYS A 59 -13.30 -9.19 -14.42
C LYS A 59 -11.85 -8.83 -14.73
N ILE A 60 -11.57 -7.63 -15.26
CA ILE A 60 -10.20 -7.16 -15.51
C ILE A 60 -9.49 -6.90 -14.17
N ILE A 61 -10.14 -6.20 -13.23
CA ILE A 61 -9.63 -5.98 -11.87
C ILE A 61 -9.42 -7.32 -11.16
N PHE A 62 -10.38 -8.23 -11.29
CA PHE A 62 -10.29 -9.60 -10.75
C PHE A 62 -9.05 -10.33 -11.27
N THR A 63 -8.84 -10.34 -12.59
CA THR A 63 -7.71 -11.02 -13.22
C THR A 63 -6.36 -10.46 -12.76
N LYS A 64 -6.24 -9.12 -12.70
CA LYS A 64 -5.03 -8.45 -12.18
C LYS A 64 -4.83 -8.73 -10.68
N GLY A 65 -5.92 -8.68 -9.90
CA GLY A 65 -5.89 -9.02 -8.48
C GLY A 65 -5.42 -10.45 -8.23
N CYS A 66 -5.90 -11.43 -8.99
CA CYS A 66 -5.44 -12.82 -8.90
C CYS A 66 -3.94 -12.98 -9.15
N LYS A 67 -3.38 -12.25 -10.14
CA LYS A 67 -1.95 -12.28 -10.45
C LYS A 67 -1.10 -11.70 -9.32
N ASP A 68 -1.56 -10.60 -8.70
CA ASP A 68 -0.79 -9.87 -7.68
C ASP A 68 -1.04 -10.37 -6.25
N PHE A 69 -2.04 -11.22 -6.05
CA PHE A 69 -2.46 -11.71 -4.73
C PHE A 69 -1.31 -12.31 -3.92
N LEU A 70 -0.62 -13.29 -4.51
CA LEU A 70 0.44 -14.01 -3.81
C LEU A 70 1.62 -13.11 -3.46
N ALA A 71 2.02 -12.25 -4.40
CA ALA A 71 3.08 -11.27 -4.20
C ALA A 71 2.74 -10.28 -3.08
N SER A 72 1.47 -9.87 -2.98
CA SER A 72 0.99 -8.94 -1.94
C SER A 72 0.97 -9.59 -0.56
N VAL A 73 0.49 -10.82 -0.44
CA VAL A 73 0.41 -11.54 0.84
C VAL A 73 1.79 -11.95 1.36
N LEU A 74 2.70 -12.35 0.47
CA LEU A 74 4.05 -12.79 0.83
C LEU A 74 5.06 -11.63 0.99
N GLY A 75 4.65 -10.38 0.72
CA GLY A 75 5.48 -9.19 0.97
C GLY A 75 6.61 -8.98 -0.05
N PHE A 76 6.38 -9.31 -1.32
CA PHE A 76 7.30 -8.98 -2.42
C PHE A 76 6.62 -8.29 -3.61
N ASN A 77 5.43 -7.72 -3.40
CA ASN A 77 4.64 -7.06 -4.43
C ASN A 77 5.43 -5.96 -5.16
N ASN A 78 6.29 -5.21 -4.48
CA ASN A 78 7.10 -4.16 -5.08
C ASN A 78 8.06 -4.71 -6.17
N TRP A 79 8.76 -5.80 -5.91
CA TRP A 79 9.61 -6.47 -6.91
C TRP A 79 8.78 -7.12 -8.01
N TRP A 80 7.62 -7.66 -7.67
CA TRP A 80 6.67 -8.19 -8.63
C TRP A 80 6.24 -7.12 -9.64
N GLN A 81 5.90 -5.91 -9.20
CA GLN A 81 5.56 -4.80 -10.07
C GLN A 81 6.75 -4.38 -10.97
N ILE A 82 7.97 -4.32 -10.41
CA ILE A 82 9.18 -3.99 -11.17
C ILE A 82 9.44 -5.03 -12.27
N PHE A 83 9.41 -6.33 -11.94
CA PHE A 83 9.68 -7.40 -12.92
C PHE A 83 8.62 -7.50 -14.01
N ASN A 84 7.37 -7.17 -13.69
CA ASN A 84 6.29 -7.11 -14.67
C ASN A 84 6.22 -5.76 -15.40
N LYS A 85 7.16 -4.83 -15.17
CA LYS A 85 7.21 -3.49 -15.79
C LYS A 85 5.91 -2.71 -15.63
N VAL A 86 5.27 -2.82 -14.46
CA VAL A 86 4.02 -2.10 -14.17
C VAL A 86 4.37 -0.69 -13.71
N SER A 87 3.97 0.30 -14.51
CA SER A 87 4.10 1.69 -14.13
C SER A 87 3.17 2.04 -12.95
N TYR A 88 3.64 2.88 -12.04
CA TYR A 88 2.82 3.48 -11.00
C TYR A 88 2.17 4.79 -11.45
N PHE A 89 2.86 5.54 -12.30
CA PHE A 89 2.49 6.89 -12.71
C PHE A 89 1.80 6.92 -14.09
N GLU A 90 2.22 6.02 -15.00
CA GLU A 90 1.76 5.95 -16.39
C GLU A 90 1.00 4.64 -16.65
N ALA A 91 0.13 4.24 -15.72
CA ALA A 91 -0.57 2.97 -15.85
C ALA A 91 -1.56 3.00 -17.03
N ALA A 92 -1.17 2.41 -18.14
CA ALA A 92 -2.09 2.15 -19.24
C ALA A 92 -3.20 1.18 -18.79
N GLY A 93 -4.43 1.66 -18.76
CA GLY A 93 -5.62 0.89 -18.37
C GLY A 93 -5.80 0.74 -16.85
N VAL A 94 -6.77 -0.09 -16.46
CA VAL A 94 -7.18 -0.28 -15.06
C VAL A 94 -6.06 -0.93 -14.25
N PRO A 95 -5.54 -0.31 -13.16
CA PRO A 95 -4.47 -0.89 -12.35
C PRO A 95 -4.96 -2.11 -11.53
N SER A 96 -4.01 -2.83 -10.90
CA SER A 96 -4.34 -3.91 -9.97
C SER A 96 -4.88 -3.37 -8.65
N PRO A 97 -5.87 -4.03 -8.01
CA PRO A 97 -6.39 -3.59 -6.72
C PRO A 97 -5.36 -3.70 -5.59
N PHE A 98 -4.24 -4.38 -5.81
CA PHE A 98 -3.18 -4.59 -4.83
C PHE A 98 -1.89 -3.81 -5.15
N THR A 99 -1.91 -2.92 -6.13
CA THR A 99 -0.74 -2.11 -6.48
C THR A 99 -0.15 -1.40 -5.25
N HIS A 100 -0.99 -0.79 -4.40
CA HIS A 100 -0.55 -0.07 -3.19
C HIS A 100 0.19 -0.96 -2.17
N CYS A 101 0.09 -2.29 -2.24
CA CYS A 101 0.81 -3.22 -1.35
C CYS A 101 2.33 -3.20 -1.55
N TRP A 102 2.85 -2.50 -2.56
CA TRP A 102 4.28 -2.32 -2.76
C TRP A 102 5.01 -1.76 -1.53
N SER A 103 4.41 -0.80 -0.84
CA SER A 103 5.03 -0.20 0.34
C SER A 103 5.08 -1.16 1.54
N LEU A 104 4.03 -1.98 1.71
CA LEU A 104 4.02 -3.03 2.73
C LEU A 104 5.08 -4.10 2.45
N ALA A 105 5.35 -4.37 1.18
CA ALA A 105 6.41 -5.29 0.78
C ALA A 105 7.79 -4.79 1.24
N ILE A 106 8.11 -3.51 1.01
CA ILE A 106 9.35 -2.89 1.49
C ILE A 106 9.46 -2.98 3.02
N GLU A 107 8.38 -2.67 3.73
CA GLU A 107 8.34 -2.74 5.19
C GLU A 107 8.53 -4.18 5.70
N THR A 108 7.88 -5.15 5.06
CA THR A 108 8.03 -6.57 5.40
C THR A 108 9.46 -7.06 5.21
N GLN A 109 10.12 -6.66 4.12
CA GLN A 109 11.52 -6.97 3.85
C GLN A 109 12.45 -6.34 4.88
N PHE A 110 12.19 -5.10 5.29
CA PHE A 110 12.90 -4.47 6.40
C PHE A 110 12.76 -5.26 7.71
N TYR A 111 11.55 -5.69 8.06
CA TYR A 111 11.31 -6.51 9.26
C TYR A 111 11.98 -7.88 9.20
N LEU A 112 12.20 -8.42 8.01
CA LEU A 112 12.87 -9.70 7.84
C LEU A 112 14.38 -9.56 8.01
N ILE A 113 15.00 -8.55 7.38
CA ILE A 113 16.45 -8.42 7.22
C ILE A 113 17.08 -7.63 8.36
N TYR A 114 16.48 -6.50 8.75
CA TYR A 114 17.11 -5.55 9.66
C TYR A 114 17.37 -6.11 11.08
N PRO A 115 16.49 -6.93 11.71
CA PRO A 115 16.78 -7.57 12.97
C PRO A 115 17.99 -8.52 12.93
N LEU A 116 18.22 -9.17 11.78
CA LEU A 116 19.39 -10.04 11.57
C LEU A 116 20.69 -9.22 11.55
N ILE A 117 20.66 -8.06 10.90
CA ILE A 117 21.81 -7.13 10.86
C ILE A 117 22.15 -6.67 12.29
N LEU A 118 21.16 -6.20 13.06
CA LEU A 118 21.39 -5.77 14.44
C LEU A 118 21.89 -6.90 15.32
N LEU A 119 21.31 -8.10 15.23
CA LEU A 119 21.77 -9.27 15.98
C LEU A 119 23.20 -9.68 15.60
N GLY A 120 23.54 -9.60 14.30
CA GLY A 120 24.91 -9.87 13.82
C GLY A 120 25.92 -8.90 14.41
N ILE A 121 25.62 -7.60 14.37
CA ILE A 121 26.47 -6.55 14.98
C ILE A 121 26.59 -6.77 16.49
N TYR A 122 25.48 -7.06 17.16
CA TYR A 122 25.46 -7.33 18.60
C TYR A 122 26.41 -8.49 18.97
N LYS A 123 26.29 -9.63 18.27
CA LYS A 123 27.14 -10.80 18.50
C LYS A 123 28.62 -10.49 18.25
N LEU A 124 28.93 -9.73 17.21
CA LEU A 124 30.29 -9.30 16.86
C LEU A 124 30.89 -8.42 17.97
N VAL A 125 30.14 -7.44 18.48
CA VAL A 125 30.59 -6.56 19.58
C VAL A 125 30.81 -7.34 20.86
N LYS A 126 29.86 -8.24 21.18
CA LYS A 126 29.92 -9.09 22.36
C LYS A 126 31.11 -10.05 22.31
N SER A 127 31.40 -10.67 21.16
CA SER A 127 32.54 -11.60 21.03
C SER A 127 33.90 -10.92 21.18
N ARG A 128 33.96 -9.59 20.95
CA ARG A 128 35.18 -8.79 21.13
C ARG A 128 35.29 -8.18 22.54
N GLY A 129 34.37 -8.46 23.45
CA GLY A 129 34.33 -7.88 24.78
C GLY A 129 34.06 -6.36 24.81
N GLU A 130 33.51 -5.81 23.71
CA GLU A 130 33.30 -4.39 23.59
C GLU A 130 31.99 -3.94 24.29
N GLY A 131 32.01 -2.74 24.87
CA GLY A 131 30.90 -2.22 25.68
C GLY A 131 29.76 -1.61 24.89
N ARG A 132 28.74 -1.12 25.61
CA ARG A 132 27.51 -0.52 25.10
C ARG A 132 27.75 0.66 24.12
N ALA A 133 28.72 1.53 24.45
CA ALA A 133 29.00 2.70 23.61
C ALA A 133 29.45 2.30 22.19
N LYS A 134 30.36 1.32 22.09
CA LYS A 134 30.84 0.84 20.78
C LYS A 134 29.74 0.13 19.99
N ARG A 135 28.86 -0.61 20.67
CA ARG A 135 27.68 -1.23 20.09
C ARG A 135 26.76 -0.20 19.46
N GLY A 136 26.42 0.86 20.19
CA GLY A 136 25.61 1.95 19.67
C GLY A 136 26.24 2.64 18.46
N LEU A 137 27.58 2.88 18.52
CA LEU A 137 28.30 3.48 17.40
C LEU A 137 28.26 2.59 16.14
N LEU A 138 28.44 1.28 16.29
CA LEU A 138 28.37 0.35 15.16
C LEU A 138 26.94 0.22 14.61
N PHE A 139 25.93 0.16 15.48
CA PHE A 139 24.54 0.18 15.04
C PHE A 139 24.24 1.45 14.23
N ALA A 140 24.62 2.62 14.73
CA ALA A 140 24.42 3.89 14.06
C ALA A 140 25.22 3.97 12.74
N GLY A 141 26.49 3.58 12.76
CA GLY A 141 27.37 3.63 11.58
C GLY A 141 26.90 2.73 10.45
N VAL A 142 26.57 1.47 10.74
CA VAL A 142 26.06 0.52 9.72
C VAL A 142 24.70 0.98 9.19
N THR A 143 23.79 1.42 10.07
CA THR A 143 22.46 1.90 9.66
C THR A 143 22.58 3.16 8.78
N LEU A 144 23.43 4.11 9.17
CA LEU A 144 23.69 5.31 8.36
C LEU A 144 24.32 4.96 7.02
N LEU A 145 25.30 4.05 6.98
CA LEU A 145 25.91 3.59 5.73
C LEU A 145 24.88 3.01 4.79
N LEU A 146 24.04 2.11 5.26
CA LEU A 146 22.96 1.52 4.46
C LEU A 146 21.94 2.57 3.99
N ALA A 147 21.61 3.54 4.84
CA ALA A 147 20.72 4.64 4.48
C ALA A 147 21.32 5.51 3.36
N LEU A 148 22.61 5.87 3.46
CA LEU A 148 23.29 6.65 2.44
C LEU A 148 23.42 5.89 1.12
N ILE A 149 23.72 4.61 1.15
CA ILE A 149 23.72 3.75 -0.05
C ILE A 149 22.35 3.81 -0.72
N SER A 150 21.26 3.66 0.04
CA SER A 150 19.90 3.69 -0.49
C SER A 150 19.55 5.07 -1.12
N VAL A 151 19.97 6.17 -0.50
CA VAL A 151 19.80 7.53 -1.06
C VAL A 151 20.58 7.68 -2.38
N ILE A 152 21.85 7.25 -2.40
CA ILE A 152 22.69 7.31 -3.59
C ILE A 152 22.08 6.47 -4.72
N LEU A 153 21.62 5.26 -4.42
CA LEU A 153 20.94 4.41 -5.40
C LEU A 153 19.67 5.07 -5.95
N MET A 154 18.88 5.74 -5.11
CA MET A 154 17.71 6.48 -5.58
C MET A 154 18.09 7.56 -6.58
N ILE A 155 19.15 8.34 -6.32
CA ILE A 155 19.58 9.44 -7.17
C ILE A 155 20.22 8.93 -8.47
N VAL A 156 21.05 7.89 -8.38
CA VAL A 156 21.80 7.35 -9.53
C VAL A 156 20.91 6.54 -10.47
N LEU A 157 19.97 5.77 -9.94
CA LEU A 157 19.06 4.95 -10.75
C LEU A 157 17.86 5.74 -11.31
N PHE A 158 17.67 6.98 -10.88
CA PHE A 158 16.62 7.82 -11.40
C PHE A 158 17.01 8.42 -12.77
N ASP A 159 16.26 8.05 -13.79
CA ASP A 159 16.36 8.64 -15.13
C ASP A 159 15.13 9.53 -15.38
N PRO A 160 15.32 10.85 -15.60
CA PRO A 160 14.22 11.78 -15.85
C PRO A 160 13.47 11.54 -17.18
N GLN A 161 14.08 10.77 -18.10
CA GLN A 161 13.51 10.44 -19.41
C GLN A 161 12.71 9.14 -19.39
N GLN A 162 12.69 8.43 -18.24
CA GLN A 162 11.98 7.17 -18.06
C GLN A 162 11.00 7.23 -16.90
N ASP A 163 10.06 6.28 -16.88
CA ASP A 163 9.12 6.14 -15.79
C ASP A 163 9.84 5.91 -14.45
N ALA A 164 9.51 6.73 -13.47
CA ALA A 164 10.11 6.70 -12.13
C ALA A 164 9.72 5.47 -11.29
N SER A 165 8.86 4.59 -11.80
CA SER A 165 8.29 3.46 -11.03
C SER A 165 9.34 2.50 -10.50
N ARG A 166 10.46 2.26 -11.24
CA ARG A 166 11.56 1.43 -10.74
C ARG A 166 12.14 1.97 -9.42
N VAL A 167 12.38 3.28 -9.37
CA VAL A 167 12.93 3.95 -8.20
C VAL A 167 11.90 4.12 -7.09
N TYR A 168 10.63 4.23 -7.48
CA TYR A 168 9.51 4.36 -6.56
C TYR A 168 9.19 3.06 -5.82
N TYR A 169 9.25 1.90 -6.51
CA TYR A 169 8.98 0.58 -5.96
C TYR A 169 10.18 -0.08 -5.28
N GLY A 170 11.40 0.30 -5.65
CA GLY A 170 12.62 -0.38 -5.22
C GLY A 170 12.85 -0.34 -3.71
N THR A 171 13.08 -1.50 -3.08
CA THR A 171 13.49 -1.55 -1.67
C THR A 171 14.85 -0.88 -1.48
N ASP A 172 15.76 -1.09 -2.41
CA ASP A 172 17.10 -0.52 -2.45
C ASP A 172 17.09 1.02 -2.49
N THR A 173 16.12 1.61 -3.18
CA THR A 173 15.98 3.05 -3.37
C THR A 173 15.07 3.72 -2.34
N ARG A 174 14.31 2.97 -1.56
CA ARG A 174 13.32 3.48 -0.59
C ARG A 174 13.62 3.14 0.86
N ALA A 175 14.51 2.16 1.12
CA ALA A 175 14.86 1.73 2.48
C ALA A 175 15.46 2.85 3.33
N PHE A 176 16.06 3.89 2.74
CA PHE A 176 16.63 5.01 3.49
C PHE A 176 15.64 5.66 4.45
N SER A 177 14.36 5.76 4.09
CA SER A 177 13.35 6.34 4.97
C SER A 177 13.13 5.50 6.24
N LEU A 178 13.07 4.17 6.12
CA LEU A 178 13.04 3.23 7.26
C LEU A 178 14.33 3.34 8.09
N LEU A 179 15.48 3.37 7.41
CA LEU A 179 16.80 3.41 8.04
C LEU A 179 17.07 4.72 8.77
N PHE A 180 16.62 5.89 8.28
CA PHE A 180 16.71 7.15 9.03
C PHE A 180 15.80 7.15 10.26
N GLY A 181 14.63 6.51 10.20
CA GLY A 181 13.80 6.25 11.37
C GLY A 181 14.52 5.35 12.38
N ALA A 182 15.14 4.28 11.91
CA ALA A 182 15.95 3.38 12.72
C ALA A 182 17.16 4.10 13.35
N LEU A 183 17.84 4.93 12.59
CA LEU A 183 18.96 5.73 13.07
C LEU A 183 18.52 6.66 14.21
N LEU A 184 17.38 7.34 14.07
CA LEU A 184 16.84 8.16 15.16
C LEU A 184 16.63 7.35 16.44
N ALA A 185 16.07 6.13 16.35
CA ALA A 185 15.88 5.26 17.50
C ALA A 185 17.22 4.88 18.17
N ILE A 186 18.24 4.55 17.38
CA ILE A 186 19.58 4.23 17.87
C ILE A 186 20.19 5.43 18.60
N LEU A 187 20.21 6.60 17.94
CA LEU A 187 20.78 7.82 18.51
C LEU A 187 20.09 8.20 19.82
N TRP A 188 18.79 7.99 19.88
CA TRP A 188 17.99 8.27 21.08
C TRP A 188 18.30 7.28 22.23
N GLU A 189 18.31 5.97 21.94
CA GLU A 189 18.49 4.94 22.96
C GLU A 189 19.91 4.93 23.55
N TYR A 190 20.92 5.14 22.69
CA TYR A 190 22.31 5.23 23.12
C TYR A 190 22.72 6.63 23.59
N ARG A 191 21.78 7.58 23.71
CA ARG A 191 22.01 8.95 24.17
C ARG A 191 23.07 9.74 23.37
N MET A 192 23.17 9.46 22.10
CA MET A 192 24.08 10.17 21.18
C MET A 192 23.53 11.53 20.80
N VAL A 193 22.26 11.77 21.01
CA VAL A 193 21.58 13.07 20.84
C VAL A 193 20.87 13.46 22.13
N PRO A 194 20.72 14.76 22.44
CA PRO A 194 19.99 15.21 23.61
C PRO A 194 18.54 14.73 23.56
N ARG A 195 18.07 14.07 24.62
CA ARG A 195 16.65 13.65 24.68
C ARG A 195 15.66 14.82 24.77
N ARG A 196 16.14 15.99 25.17
CA ARG A 196 15.31 17.20 25.30
C ARG A 196 16.09 18.42 24.83
N LEU A 197 15.56 19.09 23.83
CA LEU A 197 16.01 20.42 23.43
C LEU A 197 15.42 21.48 24.38
N SER A 198 15.95 22.70 24.32
CA SER A 198 15.28 23.84 24.97
C SER A 198 13.84 23.98 24.44
N ALA A 199 12.93 24.55 25.23
CA ALA A 199 11.52 24.64 24.84
C ALA A 199 11.32 25.40 23.53
N SER A 200 12.02 26.52 23.36
CA SER A 200 11.95 27.36 22.16
C SER A 200 12.50 26.67 20.93
N VAL A 201 13.68 26.05 21.01
CA VAL A 201 14.28 25.30 19.89
C VAL A 201 13.42 24.15 19.48
N ASN A 202 12.89 23.37 20.44
CA ASN A 202 12.02 22.25 20.16
C ASN A 202 10.72 22.67 19.48
N MET A 203 10.13 23.79 19.93
CA MET A 203 8.90 24.34 19.35
C MET A 203 9.15 24.84 17.92
N VAL A 204 10.17 25.66 17.70
CA VAL A 204 10.47 26.21 16.38
C VAL A 204 10.82 25.09 15.39
N LEU A 205 11.76 24.23 15.78
CA LEU A 205 12.22 23.12 14.91
C LEU A 205 11.06 22.20 14.50
N GLY A 206 10.23 21.79 15.46
CA GLY A 206 9.07 20.92 15.18
C GLY A 206 8.03 21.60 14.31
N SER A 207 7.70 22.87 14.60
CA SER A 207 6.67 23.61 13.85
C SER A 207 7.11 23.94 12.43
N VAL A 208 8.36 24.39 12.25
CA VAL A 208 8.91 24.69 10.93
C VAL A 208 9.02 23.41 10.09
N SER A 209 9.57 22.34 10.66
CA SER A 209 9.66 21.05 9.94
C SER A 209 8.31 20.53 9.53
N PHE A 210 7.30 20.63 10.40
CA PHE A 210 5.93 20.20 10.10
C PHE A 210 5.28 21.08 9.03
N ALA A 211 5.43 22.41 9.11
CA ALA A 211 4.90 23.33 8.11
C ALA A 211 5.52 23.10 6.73
N VAL A 212 6.85 22.94 6.65
CA VAL A 212 7.55 22.65 5.38
C VAL A 212 7.09 21.31 4.81
N LEU A 213 6.91 20.27 5.62
CA LEU A 213 6.36 18.99 5.16
C LEU A 213 4.96 19.14 4.56
N LEU A 214 4.08 19.94 5.19
CA LEU A 214 2.75 20.21 4.64
C LEU A 214 2.83 20.92 3.29
N VAL A 215 3.69 21.95 3.19
CA VAL A 215 3.92 22.66 1.92
C VAL A 215 4.47 21.69 0.85
N MET A 216 5.46 20.88 1.18
CA MET A 216 5.99 19.87 0.25
C MET A 216 4.94 18.89 -0.23
N THR A 217 4.03 18.46 0.67
CA THR A 217 2.96 17.51 0.33
C THR A 217 1.94 18.11 -0.65
N ILE A 218 1.70 19.42 -0.58
CA ILE A 218 0.74 20.13 -1.43
C ILE A 218 1.39 20.58 -2.75
N ALA A 219 2.64 21.08 -2.69
CA ALA A 219 3.31 21.75 -3.81
C ALA A 219 4.10 20.80 -4.72
N ILE A 220 4.49 19.59 -4.25
CA ILE A 220 5.37 18.71 -5.02
C ILE A 220 4.57 17.53 -5.56
N ASN A 221 4.57 17.39 -6.89
CA ASN A 221 3.99 16.22 -7.53
C ASN A 221 4.90 14.99 -7.31
N GLY A 222 4.30 13.82 -7.07
CA GLY A 222 5.00 12.57 -6.83
C GLY A 222 5.86 12.06 -7.99
N SER A 223 5.61 12.52 -9.21
CA SER A 223 6.43 12.23 -10.42
C SER A 223 7.53 13.25 -10.70
N SER A 224 7.64 14.33 -9.91
CA SER A 224 8.59 15.42 -10.19
C SER A 224 10.05 14.99 -10.07
N ASN A 225 10.91 15.48 -10.97
CA ASN A 225 12.35 15.23 -10.95
C ASN A 225 13.01 15.66 -9.63
N PHE A 226 12.55 16.78 -9.04
CA PHE A 226 13.02 17.24 -7.74
C PHE A 226 12.83 16.19 -6.66
N TRP A 227 11.70 15.46 -6.70
CA TRP A 227 11.34 14.47 -5.68
C TRP A 227 12.39 13.35 -5.60
N TYR A 228 12.88 12.85 -6.74
CA TYR A 228 13.86 11.75 -6.80
C TYR A 228 15.31 12.24 -6.72
N ARG A 229 15.59 13.50 -7.07
CA ARG A 229 16.95 14.08 -6.99
C ARG A 229 17.29 14.65 -5.61
N GLY A 230 16.53 14.33 -4.57
CA GLY A 230 16.82 14.70 -3.19
C GLY A 230 15.62 15.19 -2.39
N GLY A 231 14.49 15.56 -3.03
CA GLY A 231 13.29 16.03 -2.33
C GLY A 231 12.75 15.02 -1.31
N GLN A 232 12.78 13.73 -1.65
CA GLN A 232 12.40 12.66 -0.71
C GLN A 232 13.35 12.58 0.50
N PHE A 233 14.64 12.77 0.29
CA PHE A 233 15.61 12.81 1.37
C PHE A 233 15.36 14.00 2.30
N VAL A 234 15.12 15.19 1.75
CA VAL A 234 14.74 16.37 2.54
C VAL A 234 13.46 16.09 3.34
N GLY A 235 12.41 15.55 2.71
CA GLY A 235 11.17 15.16 3.39
C GLY A 235 11.41 14.12 4.50
N THR A 236 12.35 13.20 4.30
CA THR A 236 12.75 12.22 5.32
C THR A 236 13.39 12.92 6.52
N ILE A 237 14.35 13.81 6.32
CA ILE A 237 15.00 14.56 7.41
C ILE A 237 13.99 15.40 8.18
N LEU A 238 13.12 16.13 7.49
CA LEU A 238 12.07 16.93 8.13
C LEU A 238 11.13 16.05 8.99
N THR A 239 10.77 14.89 8.49
CA THR A 239 9.94 13.93 9.24
C THR A 239 10.65 13.40 10.48
N VAL A 240 11.94 13.08 10.37
CA VAL A 240 12.79 12.66 11.51
C VAL A 240 12.82 13.77 12.56
N LEU A 241 12.97 15.04 12.16
CA LEU A 241 12.95 16.19 13.06
C LEU A 241 11.58 16.36 13.75
N VAL A 242 10.47 16.17 13.04
CA VAL A 242 9.12 16.18 13.64
C VAL A 242 9.00 15.09 14.69
N ILE A 243 9.38 13.85 14.37
CA ILE A 243 9.31 12.71 15.32
C ILE A 243 10.19 13.00 16.54
N TYR A 244 11.41 13.47 16.34
CA TYR A 244 12.34 13.81 17.41
C TYR A 244 11.76 14.86 18.35
N THR A 245 11.20 15.95 17.83
CA THR A 245 10.65 17.04 18.62
C THR A 245 9.37 16.68 19.36
N VAL A 246 8.49 15.89 18.73
CA VAL A 246 7.22 15.43 19.32
C VAL A 246 7.47 14.39 20.43
N SER A 247 8.45 13.49 20.24
CA SER A 247 8.80 12.45 21.23
C SER A 247 9.56 13.02 22.43
N GLY A 248 10.31 14.11 22.25
CA GLY A 248 11.19 14.66 23.28
C GLY A 248 10.48 15.50 24.36
N ARG A 249 9.45 16.25 23.99
CA ARG A 249 8.80 17.22 24.88
C ARG A 249 7.34 17.45 24.52
N LYS A 250 6.49 17.76 25.53
CA LYS A 250 5.11 18.17 25.32
C LYS A 250 5.08 19.59 24.75
N THR A 251 4.82 19.74 23.46
CA THR A 251 4.63 21.00 22.73
C THR A 251 3.18 21.11 22.25
N TRP A 252 2.81 22.24 21.63
CA TRP A 252 1.51 22.39 20.99
C TRP A 252 1.34 21.33 19.88
N LEU A 253 2.39 21.06 19.09
CA LEU A 253 2.38 20.07 18.02
C LEU A 253 2.17 18.64 18.55
N SER A 254 2.84 18.28 19.67
CA SER A 254 2.62 16.98 20.29
C SER A 254 1.20 16.83 20.83
N ARG A 255 0.59 17.91 21.38
CA ARG A 255 -0.81 17.91 21.83
C ARG A 255 -1.77 17.79 20.65
N PHE A 256 -1.51 18.54 19.57
CA PHE A 256 -2.30 18.49 18.34
C PHE A 256 -2.29 17.08 17.74
N LEU A 257 -1.12 16.49 17.58
CA LEU A 257 -0.98 15.13 17.01
C LEU A 257 -1.47 14.02 17.95
N SER A 258 -1.57 14.29 19.25
CA SER A 258 -2.07 13.32 20.25
C SER A 258 -3.55 13.49 20.57
N ASN A 259 -4.31 14.31 19.84
CA ASN A 259 -5.74 14.45 20.09
C ASN A 259 -6.48 13.11 19.82
N PRO A 260 -7.64 12.89 20.49
CA PRO A 260 -8.35 11.61 20.41
C PRO A 260 -8.74 11.17 19.00
N VAL A 261 -9.07 12.13 18.10
CA VAL A 261 -9.47 11.83 16.72
C VAL A 261 -8.29 11.33 15.91
N LEU A 262 -7.14 12.05 15.93
CA LEU A 262 -5.93 11.62 15.22
C LEU A 262 -5.38 10.32 15.80
N LYS A 263 -5.48 10.12 17.13
CA LYS A 263 -5.11 8.85 17.75
C LYS A 263 -6.00 7.70 17.25
N TRP A 264 -7.32 7.92 17.16
CA TRP A 264 -8.26 6.94 16.65
C TRP A 264 -7.95 6.58 15.19
N ILE A 265 -7.66 7.57 14.34
CA ILE A 265 -7.22 7.37 12.95
C ILE A 265 -5.88 6.61 12.92
N GLY A 266 -4.93 7.02 13.76
CA GLY A 266 -3.61 6.40 13.85
C GLY A 266 -3.65 4.91 14.22
N ASP A 267 -4.49 4.53 15.19
CA ASP A 267 -4.68 3.14 15.59
C ASP A 267 -5.20 2.25 14.45
N ARG A 268 -5.94 2.84 13.49
CA ARG A 268 -6.57 2.19 12.34
C ARG A 268 -5.88 2.47 11.01
N SER A 269 -4.81 3.25 11.03
CA SER A 269 -4.13 3.74 9.82
C SER A 269 -3.71 2.63 8.87
N TYR A 270 -3.30 1.49 9.41
CA TYR A 270 -2.95 0.31 8.63
C TYR A 270 -4.16 -0.28 7.88
N SER A 271 -5.28 -0.47 8.58
CA SER A 271 -6.52 -0.95 7.96
C SER A 271 -7.05 0.05 6.93
N ILE A 272 -7.03 1.36 7.25
CA ILE A 272 -7.45 2.43 6.32
C ILE A 272 -6.57 2.39 5.06
N TYR A 273 -5.25 2.24 5.23
CA TYR A 273 -4.32 2.12 4.11
C TYR A 273 -4.60 0.88 3.23
N LEU A 274 -5.00 -0.24 3.81
CA LEU A 274 -5.33 -1.44 3.04
C LEU A 274 -6.61 -1.28 2.22
N TRP A 275 -7.64 -0.69 2.80
CA TRP A 275 -8.96 -0.65 2.17
C TRP A 275 -9.17 0.52 1.20
N HIS A 276 -8.49 1.68 1.37
CA HIS A 276 -8.77 2.88 0.58
C HIS A 276 -8.55 2.67 -0.93
N TYR A 277 -7.41 2.13 -1.31
CA TYR A 277 -7.03 2.03 -2.73
C TYR A 277 -7.92 1.09 -3.54
N PRO A 278 -8.21 -0.15 -3.10
CA PRO A 278 -9.14 -1.01 -3.80
C PRO A 278 -10.56 -0.43 -3.91
N ILE A 279 -11.02 0.31 -2.90
CA ILE A 279 -12.34 0.94 -2.92
C ILE A 279 -12.39 2.04 -3.97
N ILE A 280 -11.40 2.93 -4.01
CA ILE A 280 -11.28 3.97 -5.04
C ILE A 280 -11.26 3.32 -6.43
N LEU A 281 -10.49 2.24 -6.60
CA LEU A 281 -10.40 1.56 -7.88
C LEU A 281 -11.73 0.91 -8.33
N LEU A 282 -12.48 0.33 -7.40
CA LEU A 282 -13.75 -0.33 -7.69
C LEU A 282 -14.88 0.67 -7.97
N ILE A 283 -14.87 1.83 -7.32
CA ILE A 283 -15.93 2.85 -7.46
C ILE A 283 -15.61 3.81 -8.61
N SER A 284 -14.49 4.53 -8.53
CA SER A 284 -14.11 5.57 -9.50
C SER A 284 -13.33 5.04 -10.72
N LYS A 285 -12.87 3.77 -10.69
CA LYS A 285 -12.02 3.17 -11.74
C LYS A 285 -10.74 3.96 -12.05
N GLY A 286 -10.28 4.78 -11.09
CA GLY A 286 -9.12 5.66 -11.27
C GLY A 286 -9.40 6.99 -11.98
N ILE A 287 -10.65 7.25 -12.36
CA ILE A 287 -11.06 8.50 -13.00
C ILE A 287 -11.38 9.55 -11.93
N LYS A 288 -11.20 10.82 -12.26
CA LYS A 288 -11.49 11.95 -11.35
C LYS A 288 -12.98 11.91 -10.93
N ALA A 289 -13.22 11.57 -9.66
CA ALA A 289 -14.56 11.41 -9.13
C ALA A 289 -15.16 12.75 -8.69
N SER A 290 -16.49 12.85 -8.73
CA SER A 290 -17.21 13.97 -8.10
C SER A 290 -16.99 13.96 -6.57
N TRP A 291 -17.06 15.12 -5.92
CA TRP A 291 -16.80 15.26 -4.48
C TRP A 291 -17.65 14.32 -3.59
N TRP A 292 -18.89 14.04 -3.96
CA TRP A 292 -19.78 13.14 -3.21
C TRP A 292 -19.36 11.65 -3.36
N ILE A 293 -18.84 11.26 -4.53
CA ILE A 293 -18.27 9.92 -4.75
C ILE A 293 -17.03 9.75 -3.87
N THR A 294 -16.14 10.75 -3.87
CA THR A 294 -14.95 10.76 -2.99
C THR A 294 -15.35 10.65 -1.50
N LEU A 295 -16.43 11.31 -1.09
CA LEU A 295 -16.96 11.19 0.28
C LEU A 295 -17.41 9.75 0.57
N ILE A 296 -18.13 9.10 -0.36
CA ILE A 296 -18.54 7.70 -0.22
C ILE A 296 -17.30 6.79 -0.11
N GLU A 297 -16.29 7.00 -0.94
CA GLU A 297 -15.03 6.23 -0.90
C GLU A 297 -14.33 6.36 0.45
N ILE A 298 -14.25 7.56 1.00
CA ILE A 298 -13.65 7.81 2.32
C ILE A 298 -14.46 7.10 3.40
N VAL A 299 -15.78 7.30 3.44
CA VAL A 299 -16.65 6.69 4.45
C VAL A 299 -16.59 5.17 4.39
N LEU A 300 -16.69 4.59 3.18
CA LEU A 300 -16.63 3.14 3.00
C LEU A 300 -15.27 2.57 3.40
N SER A 301 -14.18 3.27 3.06
CA SER A 301 -12.82 2.90 3.46
C SER A 301 -12.66 2.87 4.98
N VAL A 302 -13.18 3.88 5.67
CA VAL A 302 -13.12 3.97 7.12
C VAL A 302 -14.00 2.91 7.79
N VAL A 303 -15.19 2.66 7.27
CA VAL A 303 -16.10 1.63 7.81
C VAL A 303 -15.50 0.23 7.66
N LEU A 304 -15.00 -0.13 6.48
CA LEU A 304 -14.37 -1.43 6.24
C LEU A 304 -13.07 -1.58 7.04
N ALA A 305 -12.30 -0.52 7.18
CA ALA A 305 -11.13 -0.49 8.04
C ALA A 305 -11.48 -0.74 9.51
N GLU A 306 -12.53 -0.09 10.05
CA GLU A 306 -13.00 -0.33 11.43
C GLU A 306 -13.47 -1.78 11.63
N LEU A 307 -14.22 -2.33 10.68
CA LEU A 307 -14.65 -3.72 10.74
C LEU A 307 -13.46 -4.68 10.73
N SER A 308 -12.50 -4.48 9.81
CA SER A 308 -11.27 -5.26 9.74
C SER A 308 -10.45 -5.15 11.03
N TYR A 309 -10.21 -3.94 11.51
CA TYR A 309 -9.47 -3.67 12.73
C TYR A 309 -10.10 -4.35 13.95
N ARG A 310 -11.42 -4.21 14.12
CA ARG A 310 -12.13 -4.68 15.31
C ARG A 310 -12.35 -6.19 15.33
N PHE A 311 -12.70 -6.78 14.18
CA PHE A 311 -13.12 -8.18 14.11
C PHE A 311 -12.02 -9.15 13.67
N ILE A 312 -11.00 -8.66 12.96
CA ILE A 312 -9.94 -9.52 12.41
C ILE A 312 -8.59 -9.21 13.07
N GLU A 313 -8.12 -7.96 12.96
CA GLU A 313 -6.77 -7.61 13.41
C GLU A 313 -6.63 -7.71 14.93
N THR A 314 -7.50 -7.05 15.68
CA THR A 314 -7.41 -6.98 17.14
C THR A 314 -7.48 -8.36 17.80
N PRO A 315 -8.42 -9.27 17.46
CA PRO A 315 -8.46 -10.60 18.03
C PRO A 315 -7.21 -11.45 17.73
N ILE A 316 -6.73 -11.42 16.49
CA ILE A 316 -5.56 -12.22 16.09
C ILE A 316 -4.26 -11.64 16.67
N ARG A 317 -4.13 -10.32 16.72
CA ARG A 317 -3.01 -9.61 17.34
C ARG A 317 -2.86 -9.95 18.83
N HIS A 318 -3.96 -10.07 19.57
CA HIS A 318 -3.96 -10.46 20.99
C HIS A 318 -3.76 -11.97 21.19
N GLY A 319 -3.46 -12.71 20.13
CA GLY A 319 -3.03 -14.10 20.25
C GLY A 319 -4.13 -15.10 20.50
N ILE A 320 -5.36 -14.85 20.06
CA ILE A 320 -6.50 -15.78 20.23
C ILE A 320 -6.16 -17.22 19.78
N ILE A 321 -5.33 -17.36 18.73
CA ILE A 321 -4.89 -18.68 18.24
C ILE A 321 -3.90 -19.32 19.24
N GLY A 322 -2.97 -18.54 19.79
CA GLY A 322 -2.03 -19.03 20.81
C GLY A 322 -2.72 -19.41 22.11
N GLU A 323 -3.71 -18.64 22.53
CA GLU A 323 -4.53 -18.94 23.70
C GLU A 323 -5.32 -20.26 23.49
N TYR A 324 -5.88 -20.45 22.29
CA TYR A 324 -6.53 -21.71 21.93
C TYR A 324 -5.60 -22.92 21.97
N LEU A 325 -4.39 -22.80 21.40
CA LEU A 325 -3.40 -23.88 21.43
C LEU A 325 -2.93 -24.20 22.85
N ASN A 326 -2.78 -23.19 23.70
CA ASN A 326 -2.45 -23.38 25.12
C ASN A 326 -3.58 -24.06 25.88
N ILE A 327 -4.83 -23.72 25.57
CA ILE A 327 -6.01 -24.35 26.13
C ILE A 327 -6.06 -25.84 25.79
N LEU A 328 -5.76 -26.20 24.54
CA LEU A 328 -5.73 -27.60 24.12
C LEU A 328 -4.65 -28.42 24.85
N ARG A 329 -3.56 -27.76 25.28
CA ARG A 329 -2.43 -28.40 25.97
C ARG A 329 -2.57 -28.43 27.49
N SER A 330 -3.41 -27.55 28.07
CA SER A 330 -3.56 -27.40 29.52
C SER A 330 -4.79 -28.14 30.04
N ARG A 331 -4.64 -28.85 31.16
CA ARG A 331 -5.79 -29.44 31.88
C ARG A 331 -6.38 -28.40 32.83
N PRO A 332 -7.68 -28.13 32.80
CA PRO A 332 -8.32 -27.15 33.69
C PRO A 332 -8.26 -27.63 35.15
N LYS A 333 -7.81 -26.74 36.03
CA LYS A 333 -7.69 -27.00 37.48
C LYS A 333 -8.95 -26.66 38.25
N SER A 334 -9.87 -25.87 37.64
CA SER A 334 -11.14 -25.50 38.29
C SER A 334 -12.32 -25.53 37.31
N ARG A 335 -13.56 -25.58 37.86
CA ARG A 335 -14.81 -25.51 37.05
C ARG A 335 -14.95 -24.18 36.33
N GLN A 336 -14.45 -23.11 36.91
CA GLN A 336 -14.46 -21.75 36.33
C GLN A 336 -13.49 -21.66 35.15
N GLU A 337 -12.28 -22.21 35.32
CA GLU A 337 -11.27 -22.30 34.28
C GLU A 337 -11.74 -23.15 33.11
N LYS A 338 -12.42 -24.27 33.35
CA LYS A 338 -13.04 -25.10 32.31
C LYS A 338 -14.07 -24.31 31.48
N LYS A 339 -14.95 -23.51 32.14
CA LYS A 339 -15.93 -22.68 31.44
C LYS A 339 -15.24 -21.62 30.55
N ARG A 340 -14.20 -20.93 31.08
CA ARG A 340 -13.41 -19.96 30.33
C ARG A 340 -12.71 -20.62 29.13
N GLN A 341 -12.09 -21.79 29.32
CA GLN A 341 -11.45 -22.56 28.25
C GLN A 341 -12.43 -22.92 27.13
N VAL A 342 -13.62 -23.40 27.45
CA VAL A 342 -14.66 -23.74 26.46
C VAL A 342 -15.11 -22.48 25.70
N GLN A 343 -15.24 -21.34 26.35
CA GLN A 343 -15.66 -20.09 25.71
C GLN A 343 -14.59 -19.57 24.72
N VAL A 344 -13.32 -19.57 25.12
CA VAL A 344 -12.20 -19.19 24.27
C VAL A 344 -12.05 -20.18 23.11
N ALA A 345 -12.15 -21.50 23.37
CA ALA A 345 -12.07 -22.52 22.34
C ALA A 345 -13.18 -22.36 21.28
N ARG A 346 -14.42 -22.10 21.70
CA ARG A 346 -15.53 -21.83 20.77
C ARG A 346 -15.29 -20.57 19.92
N ARG A 347 -14.77 -19.50 20.53
CA ARG A 347 -14.49 -18.27 19.81
C ARG A 347 -13.35 -18.45 18.79
N SER A 348 -12.28 -19.12 19.20
CA SER A 348 -11.14 -19.41 18.33
C SER A 348 -11.51 -20.33 17.18
N LEU A 349 -12.30 -21.36 17.45
CA LEU A 349 -12.81 -22.31 16.43
C LEU A 349 -13.68 -21.58 15.38
N LYS A 350 -14.55 -20.65 15.80
CA LYS A 350 -15.35 -19.84 14.87
C LYS A 350 -14.47 -18.98 13.96
N VAL A 351 -13.44 -18.34 14.53
CA VAL A 351 -12.49 -17.53 13.75
C VAL A 351 -11.70 -18.41 12.77
N MET A 352 -11.19 -19.56 13.22
CA MET A 352 -10.44 -20.49 12.37
C MET A 352 -11.30 -21.11 11.27
N ALA A 353 -12.52 -21.53 11.59
CA ALA A 353 -13.46 -22.05 10.59
C ALA A 353 -13.85 -20.99 9.57
N GLY A 354 -14.14 -19.77 10.01
CA GLY A 354 -14.43 -18.65 9.12
C GLY A 354 -13.27 -18.32 8.17
N THR A 355 -12.04 -18.27 8.70
CA THR A 355 -10.82 -18.05 7.88
C THR A 355 -10.60 -19.20 6.88
N PHE A 356 -10.81 -20.44 7.31
CA PHE A 356 -10.69 -21.60 6.42
C PHE A 356 -11.70 -21.56 5.28
N VAL A 357 -12.98 -21.34 5.59
CA VAL A 357 -14.06 -21.23 4.58
C VAL A 357 -13.75 -20.09 3.61
N LEU A 358 -13.34 -18.92 4.09
CA LEU A 358 -12.97 -17.79 3.25
C LEU A 358 -11.79 -18.12 2.35
N THR A 359 -10.76 -18.80 2.86
CA THR A 359 -9.58 -19.17 2.07
C THR A 359 -9.94 -20.19 0.98
N VAL A 360 -10.73 -21.22 1.31
CA VAL A 360 -11.20 -22.22 0.33
C VAL A 360 -12.06 -21.55 -0.74
N SER A 361 -13.03 -20.72 -0.33
CA SER A 361 -13.88 -19.98 -1.26
C SER A 361 -13.06 -19.07 -2.18
N LEU A 362 -12.00 -18.41 -1.66
CA LEU A 362 -11.07 -17.61 -2.45
C LEU A 362 -10.37 -18.46 -3.51
N ILE A 363 -9.82 -19.60 -3.13
CA ILE A 363 -9.15 -20.52 -4.07
C ILE A 363 -10.12 -20.95 -5.16
N LEU A 364 -11.33 -21.36 -4.78
CA LEU A 364 -12.38 -21.73 -5.73
C LEU A 364 -12.73 -20.56 -6.66
N CYS A 365 -12.90 -19.37 -6.14
CA CYS A 365 -13.15 -18.18 -6.94
C CYS A 365 -12.01 -17.91 -7.95
N MET A 366 -10.76 -17.98 -7.51
CA MET A 366 -9.59 -17.77 -8.38
C MET A 366 -9.43 -18.84 -9.45
N VAL A 367 -9.90 -20.06 -9.21
CA VAL A 367 -9.80 -21.18 -10.15
C VAL A 367 -10.96 -21.19 -11.13
N PHE A 368 -12.19 -21.04 -10.66
CA PHE A 368 -13.39 -21.26 -11.45
C PHE A 368 -13.96 -20.01 -12.12
N VAL A 369 -13.68 -18.82 -11.61
CA VAL A 369 -14.16 -17.59 -12.28
C VAL A 369 -13.33 -17.29 -13.51
N PRO A 370 -13.96 -17.12 -14.71
CA PRO A 370 -13.26 -16.80 -15.94
C PRO A 370 -12.46 -15.50 -15.82
N LYS A 371 -11.21 -15.56 -16.26
CA LYS A 371 -10.30 -14.41 -16.29
C LYS A 371 -10.42 -13.69 -17.63
N GLU A 372 -10.47 -12.36 -17.59
CA GLU A 372 -10.48 -11.52 -18.77
C GLU A 372 -9.29 -10.57 -18.77
N ASN A 373 -8.58 -10.50 -19.90
CA ASN A 373 -7.53 -9.52 -20.11
C ASN A 373 -8.11 -8.30 -20.84
N ALA A 374 -7.48 -7.15 -20.71
CA ALA A 374 -7.92 -5.94 -21.40
C ALA A 374 -7.94 -6.13 -22.93
N LEU A 375 -6.95 -6.83 -23.48
CA LEU A 375 -6.87 -7.20 -24.89
C LEU A 375 -8.07 -8.03 -25.35
N ASP A 376 -8.45 -9.06 -24.58
CA ASP A 376 -9.62 -9.90 -24.90
C ASP A 376 -10.91 -9.09 -24.91
N THR A 377 -11.01 -8.11 -24.01
CA THR A 377 -12.19 -7.23 -23.93
C THR A 377 -12.24 -6.27 -25.12
N LEU A 378 -11.09 -5.74 -25.56
CA LEU A 378 -11.00 -4.90 -26.75
C LEU A 378 -11.33 -5.70 -28.01
N GLN A 379 -10.77 -6.90 -28.17
CA GLN A 379 -11.07 -7.79 -29.28
C GLN A 379 -12.56 -8.16 -29.34
N LYS A 380 -13.17 -8.48 -28.19
CA LYS A 380 -14.62 -8.74 -28.12
C LYS A 380 -15.45 -7.54 -28.52
N ARG A 381 -15.06 -6.31 -28.10
CA ARG A 381 -15.74 -5.07 -28.51
C ARG A 381 -15.60 -4.82 -29.98
N GLU A 382 -14.40 -5.00 -30.54
CA GLU A 382 -14.13 -4.87 -31.96
C GLU A 382 -14.92 -5.89 -32.79
N THR A 383 -14.96 -7.16 -32.38
CA THR A 383 -15.74 -8.20 -33.03
C THR A 383 -17.24 -7.86 -33.00
N LYS A 384 -17.74 -7.43 -31.84
CA LYS A 384 -19.14 -7.02 -31.70
C LYS A 384 -19.50 -5.80 -32.55
N ALA A 385 -18.60 -4.82 -32.64
CA ALA A 385 -18.79 -3.65 -33.48
C ALA A 385 -18.83 -4.05 -34.98
N LYS A 386 -17.93 -4.94 -35.40
CA LYS A 386 -17.93 -5.51 -36.77
C LYS A 386 -19.19 -6.31 -37.06
N GLU A 387 -19.70 -7.10 -36.11
CA GLU A 387 -20.97 -7.83 -36.25
C GLU A 387 -22.18 -6.87 -36.36
N THR A 388 -22.21 -5.83 -35.52
CA THR A 388 -23.26 -4.80 -35.55
C THR A 388 -23.22 -4.02 -36.85
N GLY A 389 -22.03 -3.66 -37.35
CA GLY A 389 -21.85 -3.00 -38.64
C GLY A 389 -22.34 -3.87 -39.80
N LYS A 390 -22.01 -5.18 -39.80
CA LYS A 390 -22.53 -6.11 -40.82
C LYS A 390 -24.05 -6.26 -40.78
N MET A 391 -24.65 -6.30 -39.58
CA MET A 391 -26.11 -6.32 -39.41
C MET A 391 -26.74 -5.07 -39.98
N THR A 392 -26.14 -3.90 -39.79
CA THR A 392 -26.63 -2.63 -40.32
C THR A 392 -26.55 -2.60 -41.87
N GLU A 393 -25.43 -3.06 -42.43
CA GLU A 393 -25.26 -3.17 -43.90
C GLU A 393 -26.24 -4.19 -44.51
N GLU A 394 -26.48 -5.32 -43.85
CA GLU A 394 -27.45 -6.32 -44.30
C GLU A 394 -28.89 -5.82 -44.21
N GLN A 395 -29.22 -5.02 -43.19
CA GLN A 395 -30.51 -4.35 -43.06
C GLN A 395 -30.70 -3.29 -44.13
N LEU A 396 -29.69 -2.49 -44.43
CA LEU A 396 -29.70 -1.52 -45.52
C LEU A 396 -29.84 -2.19 -46.89
N ALA A 397 -29.13 -3.31 -47.09
CA ALA A 397 -29.24 -4.10 -48.32
C ALA A 397 -30.65 -4.70 -48.49
N LYS A 398 -31.29 -5.16 -47.42
CA LYS A 398 -32.68 -5.65 -47.43
C LYS A 398 -33.69 -4.54 -47.65
N GLN A 399 -33.49 -3.33 -47.14
CA GLN A 399 -34.32 -2.17 -47.41
C GLN A 399 -34.21 -1.72 -48.88
N LYS A 400 -33.01 -1.68 -49.44
CA LYS A 400 -32.78 -1.39 -50.88
C LYS A 400 -33.37 -2.46 -51.80
N ALA A 401 -33.40 -3.72 -51.36
CA ALA A 401 -34.00 -4.82 -52.13
C ALA A 401 -35.55 -4.82 -52.12
N ASN A 402 -36.16 -4.20 -51.11
CA ASN A 402 -37.64 -4.13 -50.96
C ASN A 402 -38.28 -2.92 -51.63
N GLY A 403 -37.53 -2.16 -52.48
CA GLY A 403 -38.10 -1.25 -53.46
C GLY A 403 -39.13 -0.26 -52.92
N SER A 404 -38.79 0.54 -51.89
CA SER A 404 -39.53 1.79 -51.69
C SER A 404 -38.61 2.94 -52.06
N GLU A 405 -38.81 3.49 -53.25
CA GLU A 405 -38.37 4.83 -53.60
C GLU A 405 -38.98 5.80 -52.57
N SER A 406 -38.28 6.18 -51.60
CA SER A 406 -38.42 7.46 -50.88
C SER A 406 -37.12 8.21 -51.10
N ASP A 407 -37.23 9.23 -51.89
CA ASP A 407 -36.26 10.27 -52.10
C ASP A 407 -35.96 10.97 -50.77
N ASP A 408 -34.96 10.48 -50.07
CA ASP A 408 -34.36 11.18 -48.94
C ASP A 408 -32.85 11.18 -49.13
N THR A 409 -32.43 12.15 -49.90
CA THR A 409 -31.08 12.72 -49.83
C THR A 409 -30.86 13.14 -48.40
N ILE A 410 -30.22 12.30 -47.59
CA ILE A 410 -29.65 12.74 -46.32
C ILE A 410 -28.50 13.69 -46.66
N CYS A 411 -28.86 14.98 -46.73
CA CYS A 411 -27.86 16.04 -46.79
C CYS A 411 -27.04 15.97 -45.50
N THR A 412 -25.75 15.68 -45.61
CA THR A 412 -24.73 15.79 -44.55
C THR A 412 -24.49 17.26 -44.12
N ALA A 413 -25.41 18.18 -44.46
CA ALA A 413 -25.22 19.62 -44.25
C ALA A 413 -25.73 20.15 -42.90
N ASP A 414 -26.37 19.31 -42.06
CA ASP A 414 -26.97 19.76 -40.80
C ASP A 414 -26.42 19.07 -39.55
N LEU A 415 -25.30 18.34 -39.67
CA LEU A 415 -24.61 17.82 -38.47
C LEU A 415 -23.77 18.93 -37.83
N THR A 416 -24.01 19.17 -36.56
CA THR A 416 -23.19 20.09 -35.77
C THR A 416 -21.76 19.54 -35.63
N ASP A 417 -20.78 20.41 -35.42
CA ASP A 417 -19.37 20.00 -35.22
C ASP A 417 -19.21 18.96 -34.08
N ASP A 418 -20.07 18.99 -33.09
CA ASP A 418 -20.10 18.03 -31.99
C ASP A 418 -20.58 16.63 -32.42
N GLU A 419 -21.57 16.55 -33.32
CA GLU A 419 -22.05 15.26 -33.87
C GLU A 419 -21.05 14.64 -34.84
N ILE A 420 -20.29 15.48 -35.57
CA ILE A 420 -19.18 15.04 -36.41
C ILE A 420 -18.03 14.50 -35.53
N LEU A 421 -17.73 15.15 -34.39
CA LEU A 421 -16.72 14.70 -33.45
C LEU A 421 -17.11 13.41 -32.73
N GLU A 422 -18.39 13.21 -32.36
CA GLU A 422 -18.87 11.93 -31.83
C GLU A 422 -18.79 10.80 -32.87
N GLY A 423 -19.06 11.07 -34.13
CA GLY A 423 -18.90 10.14 -35.25
C GLY A 423 -17.42 9.77 -35.49
N LEU A 424 -16.52 10.74 -35.40
CA LEU A 424 -15.08 10.53 -35.52
C LEU A 424 -14.49 9.73 -34.35
N ASN A 425 -14.99 9.92 -33.14
CA ASN A 425 -14.58 9.13 -31.96
C ASN A 425 -14.91 7.62 -32.11
N LEU A 426 -15.94 7.28 -32.88
CA LEU A 426 -16.28 5.89 -33.23
C LEU A 426 -15.32 5.27 -34.25
N LEU A 427 -14.71 6.10 -35.11
CA LEU A 427 -13.74 5.64 -36.12
C LEU A 427 -12.30 5.52 -35.60
N LEU A 428 -11.96 6.29 -34.56
CA LEU A 428 -10.61 6.30 -33.96
C LEU A 428 -10.35 5.13 -32.97
N ILE A 429 -11.38 4.35 -32.63
CA ILE A 429 -11.27 3.20 -31.70
C ILE A 429 -10.57 1.98 -32.35
N GLY A 430 -10.23 2.02 -33.61
CA GLY A 430 -9.65 0.88 -34.35
C GLY A 430 -8.14 0.76 -34.35
N ASP A 431 -7.38 1.79 -33.98
CA ASP A 431 -5.92 1.77 -34.04
C ASP A 431 -5.31 2.20 -32.70
N SER A 432 -4.41 1.39 -32.16
CA SER A 432 -3.72 1.66 -30.87
C SER A 432 -2.82 2.89 -30.91
N ILE A 433 -2.60 3.49 -32.06
CA ILE A 433 -1.85 4.74 -32.27
C ILE A 433 -2.76 5.98 -32.10
N ALA A 434 -4.07 5.82 -32.23
CA ALA A 434 -5.01 6.94 -32.17
C ALA A 434 -5.35 7.35 -30.70
N VAL A 435 -5.07 6.50 -29.72
CA VAL A 435 -5.32 6.80 -28.29
C VAL A 435 -4.34 7.84 -27.76
N ASP A 436 -3.13 7.92 -28.32
CA ASP A 436 -2.12 8.92 -27.94
C ASP A 436 -2.35 10.31 -28.56
N VAL A 437 -3.23 10.40 -29.56
CA VAL A 437 -3.47 11.67 -30.28
C VAL A 437 -4.70 12.42 -29.74
N THR A 438 -5.58 11.74 -28.99
CA THR A 438 -6.81 12.36 -28.46
C THR A 438 -6.57 13.34 -27.31
N ASP A 439 -5.47 13.20 -26.56
CA ASP A 439 -5.14 14.16 -25.49
C ASP A 439 -4.64 15.51 -26.02
N ASP A 440 -4.09 15.54 -27.24
CA ASP A 440 -3.57 16.77 -27.88
C ASP A 440 -4.66 17.58 -28.63
N PHE A 441 -5.87 17.00 -28.81
CA PHE A 441 -6.97 17.68 -29.52
C PHE A 441 -7.95 18.42 -28.60
N TYR A 442 -7.81 18.28 -27.25
CA TYR A 442 -8.68 18.93 -26.26
C TYR A 442 -7.98 20.02 -25.43
N GLU A 443 -6.80 20.50 -25.84
CA GLU A 443 -6.21 21.78 -25.44
C GLU A 443 -6.42 22.81 -26.54
#